data_46c62b620bbc379c451bb7d441827be7
#
_entry.id   46c62b620bbc379c451bb7d441827be7
#
_cell.length_a   1.000
_cell.length_b   1.000
_cell.length_c   1.000
_cell.angle_alpha   90.00
_cell.angle_beta   90.00
_cell.angle_gamma   90.00
#
_symmetry.space_group_name_H-M   'P 1'
#
loop_
_entity.id
_entity.type
_entity.pdbx_description
1 polymer ?
#
loop_
_entity_poly.entity_id
_entity_poly.type
_entity_poly.pdbx_seq_one_letter_code
_entity_poly.pdbx_strand_id
1 'polypeptide(L)'
;MIVYPVLFTKTGDKKDTYLIEIPDINGMTEGYGLSDAIRMARDYIGCTLHDKDDSTFPAAGDIRKIDPSKGKFADSGETFVSLIDLDIDEFRKKMDTRAVRKNVSIPAWLDKEAAKAHINLSRTLQDALKEKLTIA
;
A
#
# COMPACT_ATOMS: atom_id res chain seq x y z
N MET A 1 4.73 6.33 -7.52
CA MET A 1 4.52 6.93 -6.19
C MET A 1 3.37 7.92 -6.21
N ILE A 2 2.48 7.81 -5.24
CA ILE A 2 1.48 8.83 -4.96
C ILE A 2 1.77 9.44 -3.59
N VAL A 3 1.45 10.73 -3.41
CA VAL A 3 1.71 11.47 -2.17
C VAL A 3 0.51 12.32 -1.84
N TYR A 4 0.03 12.23 -0.61
CA TYR A 4 -1.07 13.07 -0.13
C TYR A 4 -0.71 13.71 1.21
N PRO A 5 -1.15 14.95 1.45
CA PRO A 5 -1.09 15.54 2.78
C PRO A 5 -2.11 14.86 3.70
N VAL A 6 -1.68 14.59 4.92
CA VAL A 6 -2.47 13.88 5.93
C VAL A 6 -2.39 14.64 7.26
N LEU A 7 -3.52 14.80 7.91
CA LEU A 7 -3.58 15.41 9.24
C LEU A 7 -3.60 14.32 10.30
N PHE A 8 -2.70 14.45 11.26
CA PHE A 8 -2.59 13.54 12.41
C PHE A 8 -2.94 14.31 13.67
N THR A 9 -3.91 13.83 14.42
CA THR A 9 -4.32 14.42 15.71
C THR A 9 -4.00 13.46 16.83
N LYS A 10 -3.03 13.82 17.65
CA LYS A 10 -2.64 13.06 18.85
C LYS A 10 -3.60 13.39 19.98
N THR A 11 -4.34 12.38 20.46
CA THR A 11 -5.38 12.60 21.47
C THR A 11 -4.85 12.68 22.89
N GLY A 12 -3.63 12.20 23.14
CA GLY A 12 -3.03 12.24 24.48
C GLY A 12 -3.55 11.19 25.44
N ASP A 13 -4.23 10.17 24.96
CA ASP A 13 -4.68 9.06 25.77
C ASP A 13 -3.55 8.03 26.05
N LYS A 14 -3.83 7.05 26.91
CA LYS A 14 -2.84 6.02 27.28
C LYS A 14 -2.47 5.10 26.11
N LYS A 15 -3.35 4.97 25.14
CA LYS A 15 -3.13 4.13 23.95
C LYS A 15 -2.29 4.84 22.88
N ASP A 16 -1.97 6.10 23.09
CA ASP A 16 -1.29 6.95 22.10
C ASP A 16 -2.06 6.98 20.78
N THR A 17 -3.37 7.23 20.85
CA THR A 17 -4.24 7.25 19.69
C THR A 17 -3.98 8.47 18.84
N TYR A 18 -3.83 8.22 17.54
CA TYR A 18 -3.81 9.25 16.49
C TYR A 18 -5.08 9.10 15.65
N LEU A 19 -5.85 10.18 15.58
CA LEU A 19 -6.95 10.30 14.63
C LEU A 19 -6.39 10.89 13.34
N ILE A 20 -6.76 10.29 12.22
CA ILE A 20 -6.11 10.57 10.93
C ILE A 20 -7.16 11.03 9.94
N GLU A 21 -6.91 12.16 9.29
CA GLU A 21 -7.73 12.69 8.22
C GLU A 21 -6.92 12.80 6.94
N ILE A 22 -7.46 12.27 5.83
CA ILE A 22 -6.86 12.34 4.50
C ILE A 22 -7.82 13.11 3.60
N PRO A 23 -7.70 14.46 3.52
CA PRO A 23 -8.74 15.29 2.91
C PRO A 23 -9.00 14.98 1.44
N ASP A 24 -7.95 14.71 0.66
CA ASP A 24 -8.07 14.55 -0.79
C ASP A 24 -8.87 13.32 -1.21
N ILE A 25 -9.06 12.36 -0.33
CA ILE A 25 -9.86 11.17 -0.57
C ILE A 25 -11.03 11.02 0.41
N ASN A 26 -11.34 12.08 1.15
CA ASN A 26 -12.36 12.08 2.19
C ASN A 26 -12.18 10.93 3.19
N GLY A 27 -10.93 10.63 3.52
CA GLY A 27 -10.57 9.49 4.34
C GLY A 27 -10.40 9.83 5.80
N MET A 28 -10.73 8.87 6.65
CA MET A 28 -10.51 8.93 8.09
C MET A 28 -10.10 7.55 8.59
N THR A 29 -9.09 7.51 9.44
CA THR A 29 -8.69 6.28 10.10
C THR A 29 -8.07 6.61 11.45
N GLU A 30 -7.57 5.62 12.16
CA GLU A 30 -6.87 5.82 13.42
C GLU A 30 -5.72 4.82 13.53
N GLY A 31 -4.77 5.16 14.39
CA GLY A 31 -3.65 4.30 14.71
C GLY A 31 -3.19 4.52 16.13
N TYR A 32 -2.41 3.59 16.66
CA TYR A 32 -1.92 3.62 18.02
C TYR A 32 -0.40 3.73 18.00
N GLY A 33 0.10 4.92 18.31
CA GLY A 33 1.50 5.30 18.12
C GLY A 33 1.75 5.90 16.73
N LEU A 34 2.80 6.70 16.62
CA LEU A 34 3.11 7.42 15.38
C LEU A 34 3.41 6.48 14.21
N SER A 35 4.20 5.44 14.45
CA SER A 35 4.55 4.46 13.44
C SER A 35 3.31 3.75 12.87
N ASP A 36 2.42 3.32 13.74
CA ASP A 36 1.17 2.68 13.36
C ASP A 36 0.24 3.66 12.63
N ALA A 37 0.20 4.91 13.08
CA ALA A 37 -0.59 5.94 12.42
C ALA A 37 -0.16 6.17 10.97
N ILE A 38 1.13 6.22 10.72
CA ILE A 38 1.68 6.36 9.36
C ILE A 38 1.31 5.14 8.52
N ARG A 39 1.46 3.94 9.07
CA ARG A 39 1.08 2.69 8.41
C ARG A 39 -0.41 2.67 8.07
N MET A 40 -1.26 3.09 9.00
CA MET A 40 -2.71 3.13 8.79
C MET A 40 -3.11 4.15 7.73
N ALA A 41 -2.43 5.28 7.65
CA ALA A 41 -2.65 6.27 6.60
C ALA A 41 -2.33 5.69 5.22
N ARG A 42 -1.18 5.02 5.07
CA ARG A 42 -0.80 4.34 3.83
C ARG A 42 -1.79 3.27 3.44
N ASP A 43 -2.19 2.45 4.39
CA ASP A 43 -3.14 1.37 4.15
C ASP A 43 -4.48 1.90 3.67
N TYR A 44 -4.98 2.96 4.30
CA TYR A 44 -6.24 3.59 3.89
C TYR A 44 -6.18 4.13 2.47
N ILE A 45 -5.10 4.83 2.12
CA ILE A 45 -4.90 5.36 0.77
C ILE A 45 -4.87 4.21 -0.25
N GLY A 46 -4.10 3.18 0.03
CA GLY A 46 -3.98 2.01 -0.84
C GLY A 46 -5.31 1.27 -1.02
N CYS A 47 -6.02 1.00 0.06
CA CYS A 47 -7.32 0.33 0.01
C CYS A 47 -8.35 1.13 -0.78
N THR A 48 -8.28 2.46 -0.70
CA THR A 48 -9.21 3.33 -1.42
C THR A 48 -8.91 3.39 -2.92
N LEU A 49 -7.65 3.37 -3.31
CA LEU A 49 -7.23 3.69 -4.68
C LEU A 49 -6.80 2.48 -5.53
N HIS A 50 -6.46 1.34 -4.92
CA HIS A 50 -5.83 0.22 -5.65
C HIS A 50 -6.71 -0.34 -6.79
N ASP A 51 -8.03 -0.31 -6.64
CA ASP A 51 -8.99 -0.85 -7.59
C ASP A 51 -9.49 0.19 -8.61
N LYS A 52 -8.93 1.40 -8.57
CA LYS A 52 -9.30 2.50 -9.46
C LYS A 52 -8.24 2.72 -10.53
N ASP A 53 -8.66 3.30 -11.65
CA ASP A 53 -7.75 3.74 -12.68
C ASP A 53 -6.90 4.91 -12.18
N ASP A 54 -5.60 4.90 -12.46
CA ASP A 54 -4.67 5.93 -12.02
C ASP A 54 -5.08 7.32 -12.47
N SER A 55 -5.71 7.43 -13.64
CA SER A 55 -6.20 8.70 -14.16
C SER A 55 -7.31 9.33 -13.32
N THR A 56 -7.96 8.54 -12.46
CA THR A 56 -9.05 9.01 -11.60
C THR A 56 -8.59 9.37 -10.19
N PHE A 57 -7.31 9.19 -9.87
CA PHE A 57 -6.80 9.53 -8.55
C PHE A 57 -6.96 11.03 -8.29
N PRO A 58 -7.50 11.41 -7.12
CA PRO A 58 -7.58 12.82 -6.77
C PRO A 58 -6.20 13.48 -6.78
N ALA A 59 -6.14 14.72 -7.25
CA ALA A 59 -4.94 15.51 -7.17
C ALA A 59 -4.63 15.84 -5.72
N ALA A 60 -3.34 15.78 -5.35
CA ALA A 60 -2.91 16.14 -4.01
C ALA A 60 -3.08 17.63 -3.76
N GLY A 61 -3.67 18.00 -2.64
CA GLY A 61 -3.70 19.36 -2.16
C GLY A 61 -2.32 19.87 -1.76
N ASP A 62 -2.17 21.17 -1.64
CA ASP A 62 -0.92 21.79 -1.20
C ASP A 62 -0.84 21.76 0.34
N ILE A 63 0.11 21.01 0.88
CA ILE A 63 0.30 20.90 2.33
C ILE A 63 0.50 22.26 3.00
N ARG A 64 1.09 23.22 2.29
CA ARG A 64 1.34 24.57 2.82
C ARG A 64 0.06 25.39 3.05
N LYS A 65 -1.03 25.00 2.40
CA LYS A 65 -2.33 25.67 2.50
C LYS A 65 -3.26 25.03 3.52
N ILE A 66 -2.86 23.92 4.13
CA ILE A 66 -3.67 23.23 5.12
C ILE A 66 -3.45 23.85 6.49
N ASP A 67 -4.54 24.29 7.12
CA ASP A 67 -4.53 24.79 8.49
C ASP A 67 -4.88 23.62 9.44
N PRO A 68 -3.92 23.16 10.27
CA PRO A 68 -4.18 22.06 11.19
C PRO A 68 -5.33 22.32 12.16
N SER A 69 -5.54 23.58 12.53
CA SER A 69 -6.61 23.98 13.48
C SER A 69 -8.02 23.80 12.91
N LYS A 70 -8.14 23.62 11.59
CA LYS A 70 -9.40 23.40 10.88
C LYS A 70 -9.65 21.94 10.50
N GLY A 71 -8.77 21.04 10.93
CA GLY A 71 -8.97 19.61 10.70
C GLY A 71 -10.18 19.06 11.41
N LYS A 72 -10.71 17.96 10.91
CA LYS A 72 -11.91 17.31 11.49
C LYS A 72 -11.75 16.93 12.97
N PHE A 73 -10.53 16.61 13.39
CA PHE A 73 -10.23 16.14 14.72
C PHE A 73 -9.45 17.18 15.55
N ALA A 74 -9.39 18.43 15.09
CA ALA A 74 -8.59 19.47 15.75
C ALA A 74 -8.97 19.69 17.21
N ASP A 75 -10.24 19.52 17.56
CA ASP A 75 -10.73 19.69 18.93
C ASP A 75 -10.41 18.48 19.83
N SER A 76 -9.94 17.38 19.25
CA SER A 76 -9.68 16.14 20.00
C SER A 76 -8.24 15.99 20.50
N GLY A 77 -7.37 16.90 20.14
CA GLY A 77 -5.96 16.83 20.54
C GLY A 77 -5.07 17.81 19.77
N GLU A 78 -3.80 17.45 19.66
CA GLU A 78 -2.81 18.23 18.92
C GLU A 78 -2.68 17.71 17.50
N THR A 79 -2.89 18.58 16.52
CA THR A 79 -2.88 18.22 15.10
C THR A 79 -1.64 18.76 14.41
N PHE A 80 -1.00 17.91 13.60
CA PHE A 80 0.04 18.31 12.66
C PHE A 80 -0.25 17.71 11.30
N VAL A 81 0.36 18.28 10.27
CA VAL A 81 0.21 17.84 8.87
C VAL A 81 1.52 17.25 8.40
N SER A 82 1.45 16.12 7.71
CA SER A 82 2.60 15.51 7.08
C SER A 82 2.23 14.96 5.71
N LEU A 83 3.24 14.70 4.89
CA LEU A 83 3.07 14.05 3.60
C LEU A 83 3.23 12.55 3.79
N ILE A 84 2.31 11.79 3.23
CA ILE A 84 2.37 10.33 3.20
C ILE A 84 2.47 9.87 1.76
N ASP A 85 3.48 9.08 1.48
CA ASP A 85 3.71 8.49 0.17
C ASP A 85 3.28 7.03 0.14
N LEU A 86 2.96 6.55 -1.04
CA LEU A 86 2.60 5.16 -1.27
C LEU A 86 3.05 4.73 -2.66
N ASP A 87 3.71 3.59 -2.75
CA ASP A 87 3.93 2.88 -4.01
C ASP A 87 2.68 2.05 -4.30
N ILE A 88 1.79 2.60 -5.15
CA ILE A 88 0.51 1.95 -5.45
C ILE A 88 0.70 0.63 -6.19
N ASP A 89 1.74 0.52 -7.02
CA ASP A 89 1.99 -0.72 -7.76
C ASP A 89 2.41 -1.84 -6.82
N GLU A 90 3.26 -1.55 -5.83
CA GLU A 90 3.62 -2.52 -4.78
C GLU A 90 2.42 -2.88 -3.91
N PHE A 91 1.58 -1.92 -3.59
CA PHE A 91 0.35 -2.18 -2.84
C PHE A 91 -0.57 -3.13 -3.60
N ARG A 92 -0.77 -2.91 -4.90
CA ARG A 92 -1.57 -3.77 -5.77
C ARG A 92 -1.03 -5.20 -5.84
N LYS A 93 0.28 -5.37 -5.92
CA LYS A 93 0.92 -6.69 -5.91
C LYS A 93 0.62 -7.46 -4.62
N LYS A 94 0.64 -6.78 -3.49
CA LYS A 94 0.31 -7.39 -2.19
C LYS A 94 -1.17 -7.76 -2.08
N MET A 95 -2.05 -6.98 -2.69
CA MET A 95 -3.49 -7.23 -2.68
C MET A 95 -3.89 -8.33 -3.67
N ASP A 96 -3.20 -8.44 -4.80
CA ASP A 96 -3.49 -9.45 -5.82
C ASP A 96 -2.60 -10.68 -5.60
N THR A 97 -3.04 -11.53 -4.71
CA THR A 97 -2.36 -12.79 -4.37
C THR A 97 -2.91 -14.00 -5.13
N ARG A 98 -3.83 -13.76 -6.07
CA ARG A 98 -4.45 -14.83 -6.83
C ARG A 98 -3.44 -15.55 -7.71
N ALA A 99 -3.47 -16.88 -7.67
CA ALA A 99 -2.72 -17.69 -8.62
C ALA A 99 -3.48 -17.77 -9.95
N VAL A 100 -2.76 -17.57 -11.05
CA VAL A 100 -3.28 -17.70 -12.40
C VAL A 100 -2.62 -18.93 -13.02
N ARG A 101 -3.44 -19.88 -13.51
CA ARG A 101 -2.92 -21.09 -14.14
C ARG A 101 -2.47 -20.77 -15.56
N LYS A 102 -1.24 -21.17 -15.89
CA LYS A 102 -0.67 -21.04 -17.24
C LYS A 102 -0.21 -22.40 -17.71
N ASN A 103 -0.50 -22.71 -18.98
CA ASN A 103 0.01 -23.92 -19.62
C ASN A 103 1.30 -23.56 -20.39
N VAL A 104 2.37 -24.28 -20.08
CA VAL A 104 3.67 -24.11 -20.75
C VAL A 104 4.13 -25.46 -21.28
N SER A 105 4.90 -25.43 -22.37
CA SER A 105 5.46 -26.64 -22.99
C SER A 105 6.97 -26.69 -22.78
N ILE A 106 7.46 -27.86 -22.40
CA ILE A 106 8.89 -28.13 -22.30
C ILE A 106 9.21 -29.45 -23.02
N PRO A 107 10.46 -29.66 -23.47
CA PRO A 107 10.85 -30.94 -24.03
C PRO A 107 10.61 -32.10 -23.07
N ALA A 108 10.19 -33.26 -23.59
CA ALA A 108 9.88 -34.42 -22.77
C ALA A 108 11.07 -34.90 -21.92
N TRP A 109 12.28 -34.82 -22.46
CA TRP A 109 13.48 -35.22 -21.71
C TRP A 109 13.74 -34.29 -20.52
N LEU A 110 13.45 -33.00 -20.68
CA LEU A 110 13.63 -32.00 -19.59
C LEU A 110 12.60 -32.22 -18.50
N ASP A 111 11.36 -32.55 -18.86
CA ASP A 111 10.31 -32.90 -17.91
C ASP A 111 10.72 -34.11 -17.06
N LYS A 112 11.25 -35.15 -17.68
CA LYS A 112 11.73 -36.35 -16.97
C LYS A 112 12.87 -36.03 -16.01
N GLU A 113 13.83 -35.22 -16.44
CA GLU A 113 14.94 -34.83 -15.59
C GLU A 113 14.49 -33.97 -14.40
N ALA A 114 13.55 -33.04 -14.63
CA ALA A 114 12.97 -32.24 -13.55
C ALA A 114 12.23 -33.11 -12.52
N ALA A 115 11.48 -34.10 -12.97
CA ALA A 115 10.78 -35.04 -12.09
C ALA A 115 11.76 -35.89 -11.26
N LYS A 116 12.85 -36.37 -11.86
CA LYS A 116 13.90 -37.09 -11.14
C LYS A 116 14.56 -36.25 -10.05
N ALA A 117 14.74 -34.96 -10.31
CA ALA A 117 15.35 -34.02 -9.38
C ALA A 117 14.36 -33.45 -8.36
N HIS A 118 13.09 -33.86 -8.41
CA HIS A 118 12.00 -33.38 -7.55
C HIS A 118 11.84 -31.85 -7.58
N ILE A 119 11.97 -31.25 -8.77
CA ILE A 119 11.86 -29.80 -8.96
C ILE A 119 10.37 -29.42 -9.01
N ASN A 120 10.01 -28.38 -8.24
CA ASN A 120 8.69 -27.76 -8.33
C ASN A 120 8.66 -26.80 -9.52
N LEU A 121 7.95 -27.21 -10.59
CA LEU A 121 7.91 -26.45 -11.85
C LEU A 121 7.25 -25.08 -11.68
N SER A 122 6.17 -25.00 -10.92
CA SER A 122 5.47 -23.73 -10.68
C SER A 122 6.37 -22.72 -9.97
N ARG A 123 7.06 -23.15 -8.93
CA ARG A 123 7.98 -22.28 -8.18
C ARG A 123 9.17 -21.85 -9.03
N THR A 124 9.74 -22.79 -9.78
CA THR A 124 10.86 -22.51 -10.67
C THR A 124 10.48 -21.49 -11.74
N LEU A 125 9.29 -21.61 -12.31
CA LEU A 125 8.79 -20.65 -13.29
C LEU A 125 8.60 -19.26 -12.67
N GLN A 126 8.02 -19.18 -11.47
CA GLN A 126 7.84 -17.92 -10.76
C GLN A 126 9.18 -17.25 -10.46
N ASP A 127 10.16 -18.01 -9.97
CA ASP A 127 11.49 -17.50 -9.66
C ASP A 127 12.20 -16.99 -10.94
N ALA A 128 12.11 -17.74 -12.03
CA ALA A 128 12.68 -17.34 -13.32
C ALA A 128 12.05 -16.06 -13.87
N LEU A 129 10.72 -15.91 -13.75
CA LEU A 129 10.02 -14.70 -14.18
C LEU A 129 10.41 -13.49 -13.32
N LYS A 130 10.51 -13.65 -12.02
CA LYS A 130 10.96 -12.60 -11.13
C LYS A 130 12.37 -12.14 -11.47
N GLU A 131 13.26 -13.06 -11.76
CA GLU A 131 14.64 -12.74 -12.17
C GLU A 131 14.66 -11.99 -13.50
N LYS A 132 13.91 -12.45 -14.50
CA LYS A 132 13.80 -11.80 -15.81
C LYS A 132 13.23 -10.39 -15.74
N LEU A 133 12.28 -10.17 -14.84
CA LEU A 133 11.64 -8.88 -14.63
C LEU A 133 12.42 -8.01 -13.60
N THR A 134 13.50 -8.52 -13.04
CA THR A 134 14.26 -7.88 -11.95
C THR A 134 13.39 -7.51 -10.75
N ILE A 135 12.50 -8.44 -10.38
CA ILE A 135 11.64 -8.31 -9.20
C ILE A 135 12.21 -9.17 -8.07
N ALA A 136 12.32 -8.59 -6.89
CA ALA A 136 12.82 -9.30 -5.72
C ALA A 136 11.81 -10.32 -5.15
#